data_10334d8ba2de1e0a86adabcdf1e6d2de
#
_entry.id   10334d8ba2de1e0a86adabcdf1e6d2de
#
_cell.length_a   1.000
_cell.length_b   1.000
_cell.length_c   1.000
_cell.angle_alpha   90.00
_cell.angle_beta   90.00
_cell.angle_gamma   90.00
#
_symmetry.space_group_name_H-M   'P 1'
#
loop_
_entity.id
_entity.type
_entity.pdbx_description
1 polymer ?
#
loop_
_entity_poly.entity_id
_entity_poly.type
_entity_poly.pdbx_seq_one_letter_code
_entity_poly.pdbx_strand_id
1 'polypeptide(L)'
;MNKESFLLNKELLEKYFILNPYYIMRSDINRIILASTRFADFDNIAQDNLATFIHPIHAMMLSFFRGDKTLNENLLEISNFFNITFETAYDLVVQFVNNEKRVVVEYDNTFFYYPNKILIEYQPSFTLRKYSVLDFNLKGSFDFSTTRYNIPIDVAILLNTRCVTNCVYCYADKRIIHDCKIPFPRLVELIREAKRLGIRSFDLQGGELFLYEYWYELLRELFNAKYSLYISTKCPLSLEQILKLKELGVKEIQISLDSIFSDDLEKNLGVSESYCHKILNTIKFLNSNNFRIKLKSVVTSLIFSIEKMEQYIDFFKQYENIYIIEFTAPAHSMYKSQEEFLSFRLTSNNIEEIKELLLHKQDECHFKLFADVNVTDKSFSLPTEVKSELFPKRNMCTGITNLVGTQS
;
A
#
# COMPACT_ATOMS: atom_id res chain seq x y z
N MET A 1 8.79 -40.91 7.36
CA MET A 1 7.68 -40.22 8.04
C MET A 1 6.81 -41.23 8.77
N ASN A 2 6.58 -41.07 10.09
CA ASN A 2 5.83 -42.04 10.87
C ASN A 2 4.35 -42.02 10.47
N LYS A 3 3.70 -43.20 10.37
CA LYS A 3 2.27 -43.35 10.11
C LYS A 3 1.36 -42.54 11.08
N GLU A 4 1.88 -42.15 12.22
CA GLU A 4 1.17 -41.32 13.20
C GLU A 4 1.00 -39.85 12.77
N SER A 5 1.93 -39.27 11.96
CA SER A 5 1.81 -37.86 11.47
C SER A 5 0.71 -37.71 10.42
N PHE A 6 0.39 -38.76 9.67
CA PHE A 6 -0.68 -38.78 8.66
C PHE A 6 -2.09 -38.89 9.27
N LEU A 7 -2.21 -39.57 10.40
CA LEU A 7 -3.48 -39.72 11.11
C LEU A 7 -3.91 -38.48 11.90
N LEU A 8 -2.94 -37.64 12.31
CA LEU A 8 -3.17 -36.41 13.08
C LEU A 8 -3.79 -35.24 12.27
N ASN A 9 -3.85 -35.35 10.94
CA ASN A 9 -4.28 -34.22 10.08
C ASN A 9 -5.54 -34.50 9.25
N LYS A 10 -6.34 -35.50 9.59
CA LYS A 10 -7.56 -35.85 8.84
C LYS A 10 -8.56 -34.67 8.83
N GLU A 11 -8.68 -33.96 9.93
CA GLU A 11 -9.53 -32.78 10.03
C GLU A 11 -9.05 -31.65 9.12
N LEU A 12 -7.73 -31.47 9.00
CA LEU A 12 -7.14 -30.46 8.11
C LEU A 12 -7.42 -30.77 6.63
N LEU A 13 -7.41 -32.03 6.24
CA LEU A 13 -7.62 -32.47 4.86
C LEU A 13 -9.04 -32.20 4.36
N GLU A 14 -10.03 -32.15 5.26
CA GLU A 14 -11.43 -31.86 4.93
C GLU A 14 -11.75 -30.34 4.88
N LYS A 15 -10.80 -29.48 5.25
CA LYS A 15 -10.98 -28.04 5.22
C LYS A 15 -10.70 -27.44 3.83
N TYR A 16 -11.34 -26.30 3.57
CA TYR A 16 -11.20 -25.54 2.34
C TYR A 16 -10.17 -24.43 2.54
N PHE A 17 -9.18 -24.35 1.64
CA PHE A 17 -8.16 -23.35 1.67
C PHE A 17 -8.12 -22.52 0.40
N ILE A 18 -7.65 -21.29 0.52
CA ILE A 18 -7.44 -20.36 -0.58
C ILE A 18 -6.06 -19.71 -0.49
N LEU A 19 -5.51 -19.33 -1.64
CA LEU A 19 -4.43 -18.35 -1.63
C LEU A 19 -4.96 -17.09 -0.94
N ASN A 20 -4.26 -16.65 0.11
CA ASN A 20 -4.66 -15.48 0.88
C ASN A 20 -4.88 -14.27 -0.06
N PRO A 21 -6.10 -13.67 -0.09
CA PRO A 21 -6.42 -12.56 -0.99
C PRO A 21 -5.53 -11.32 -0.81
N TYR A 22 -4.83 -11.25 0.33
CA TYR A 22 -3.82 -10.22 0.57
C TYR A 22 -2.61 -10.34 -0.36
N TYR A 23 -2.37 -11.52 -0.94
CA TYR A 23 -1.28 -11.75 -1.89
C TYR A 23 -1.79 -11.89 -3.31
N ILE A 24 -0.99 -11.39 -4.25
CA ILE A 24 -1.18 -11.62 -5.69
C ILE A 24 0.03 -12.35 -6.25
N MET A 25 -0.25 -13.24 -7.20
CA MET A 25 0.78 -13.86 -8.03
C MET A 25 0.66 -13.37 -9.47
N ARG A 26 1.79 -13.18 -10.14
CA ARG A 26 1.81 -12.91 -11.58
C ARG A 26 3.10 -13.35 -12.22
N SER A 27 3.03 -13.65 -13.50
CA SER A 27 4.21 -13.84 -14.35
C SER A 27 4.91 -12.49 -14.60
N ASP A 28 6.24 -12.50 -14.59
CA ASP A 28 7.11 -11.38 -14.94
C ASP A 28 8.11 -11.86 -16.02
N ILE A 29 7.58 -12.36 -17.14
CA ILE A 29 8.25 -12.93 -18.32
C ILE A 29 8.88 -14.28 -18.00
N ASN A 30 10.02 -14.32 -17.31
CA ASN A 30 10.82 -15.52 -17.02
C ASN A 30 10.90 -15.84 -15.51
N ARG A 31 10.02 -15.27 -14.71
CA ARG A 31 9.91 -15.48 -13.27
C ARG A 31 8.51 -15.18 -12.77
N ILE A 32 8.19 -15.61 -11.56
CA ILE A 32 6.91 -15.34 -10.91
C ILE A 32 7.13 -14.41 -9.74
N ILE A 33 6.27 -13.39 -9.63
CA ILE A 33 6.23 -12.47 -8.50
C ILE A 33 5.05 -12.85 -7.60
N LEU A 34 5.33 -12.90 -6.29
CA LEU A 34 4.34 -12.88 -5.22
C LEU A 34 4.44 -11.52 -4.53
N ALA A 35 3.36 -10.77 -4.47
CA ALA A 35 3.34 -9.46 -3.85
C ALA A 35 2.11 -9.28 -2.95
N SER A 36 2.27 -8.54 -1.83
CA SER A 36 1.16 -8.12 -1.00
C SER A 36 0.31 -7.07 -1.70
N THR A 37 -1.00 -7.07 -1.46
CA THR A 37 -1.92 -6.00 -1.88
C THR A 37 -1.98 -4.92 -0.81
N ARG A 38 -2.47 -3.72 -1.15
CA ARG A 38 -2.63 -2.61 -0.20
C ARG A 38 -4.07 -2.53 0.34
N PHE A 39 -4.70 -3.65 0.66
CA PHE A 39 -6.06 -3.62 1.19
C PHE A 39 -6.06 -3.45 2.70
N ALA A 40 -6.75 -2.43 3.18
CA ALA A 40 -6.93 -2.13 4.60
C ALA A 40 -7.75 -3.18 5.36
N ASP A 41 -8.56 -3.96 4.66
CA ASP A 41 -9.45 -4.95 5.28
C ASP A 41 -8.71 -6.19 5.88
N PHE A 42 -7.38 -6.25 5.77
CA PHE A 42 -6.58 -7.41 6.15
C PHE A 42 -5.58 -7.17 7.28
N ASP A 43 -5.76 -6.14 8.08
CA ASP A 43 -4.84 -5.76 9.18
C ASP A 43 -4.46 -6.91 10.12
N ASN A 44 -5.25 -7.98 10.17
CA ASN A 44 -5.04 -9.12 11.07
C ASN A 44 -4.57 -10.41 10.36
N ILE A 45 -4.48 -10.45 9.02
CA ILE A 45 -4.29 -11.70 8.29
C ILE A 45 -2.87 -11.85 7.75
N ALA A 46 -2.26 -10.76 7.28
CA ALA A 46 -0.86 -10.76 6.83
C ALA A 46 -0.27 -9.37 6.99
N GLN A 47 0.87 -9.28 7.65
CA GLN A 47 1.55 -8.01 7.97
C GLN A 47 2.74 -7.73 7.06
N ASP A 48 3.10 -8.66 6.17
CA ASP A 48 4.27 -8.51 5.31
C ASP A 48 3.95 -7.68 4.06
N ASN A 49 4.34 -6.41 4.05
CA ASN A 49 4.34 -5.61 2.82
C ASN A 49 5.56 -6.01 1.99
N LEU A 50 5.40 -7.02 1.15
CA LEU A 50 6.51 -7.56 0.38
C LEU A 50 6.16 -7.72 -1.10
N ALA A 51 7.20 -7.71 -1.92
CA ALA A 51 7.21 -8.29 -3.26
C ALA A 51 8.46 -9.17 -3.38
N THR A 52 8.27 -10.41 -3.74
CA THR A 52 9.34 -11.41 -3.84
C THR A 52 9.16 -12.27 -5.08
N PHE A 53 10.24 -12.94 -5.49
CA PHE A 53 10.16 -13.98 -6.51
C PHE A 53 9.86 -15.32 -5.85
N ILE A 54 9.01 -16.12 -6.49
CA ILE A 54 8.72 -17.49 -6.07
C ILE A 54 8.99 -18.47 -7.19
N HIS A 55 9.23 -19.72 -6.81
CA HIS A 55 9.45 -20.78 -7.78
C HIS A 55 8.16 -21.05 -8.58
N PRO A 56 8.21 -21.18 -9.93
CA PRO A 56 7.02 -21.38 -10.75
C PRO A 56 6.18 -22.60 -10.35
N ILE A 57 6.81 -23.69 -9.96
CA ILE A 57 6.10 -24.89 -9.48
C ILE A 57 5.22 -24.57 -8.27
N HIS A 58 5.71 -23.78 -7.30
CA HIS A 58 4.92 -23.38 -6.16
C HIS A 58 3.76 -22.45 -6.57
N ALA A 59 3.98 -21.52 -7.51
CA ALA A 59 2.91 -20.69 -8.04
C ALA A 59 1.82 -21.51 -8.72
N MET A 60 2.23 -22.53 -9.50
CA MET A 60 1.30 -23.48 -10.10
C MET A 60 0.51 -24.26 -9.05
N MET A 61 1.18 -24.80 -8.02
CA MET A 61 0.52 -25.51 -6.90
C MET A 61 -0.45 -24.60 -6.16
N LEU A 62 -0.05 -23.39 -5.81
CA LEU A 62 -0.90 -22.42 -5.10
C LEU A 62 -2.13 -22.00 -5.90
N SER A 63 -2.08 -22.10 -7.24
CA SER A 63 -3.21 -21.76 -8.12
C SER A 63 -4.38 -22.76 -8.07
N PHE A 64 -4.19 -23.94 -7.48
CA PHE A 64 -5.27 -24.91 -7.27
C PHE A 64 -6.21 -24.48 -6.13
N PHE A 65 -5.75 -23.68 -5.19
CA PHE A 65 -6.49 -23.29 -3.99
C PHE A 65 -7.48 -22.15 -4.27
N ARG A 66 -8.70 -22.51 -4.71
CA ARG A 66 -9.76 -21.57 -5.15
C ARG A 66 -10.94 -21.50 -4.21
N GLY A 67 -10.92 -22.28 -3.10
CA GLY A 67 -11.99 -22.34 -2.10
C GLY A 67 -13.19 -23.21 -2.50
N ASP A 68 -13.12 -23.89 -3.62
CA ASP A 68 -14.18 -24.77 -4.15
C ASP A 68 -13.94 -26.27 -3.84
N LYS A 69 -12.75 -26.60 -3.33
CA LYS A 69 -12.30 -27.96 -3.01
C LYS A 69 -11.63 -28.02 -1.65
N THR A 70 -11.70 -29.18 -1.01
CA THR A 70 -10.97 -29.46 0.22
C THR A 70 -9.47 -29.53 -0.02
N LEU A 71 -8.67 -29.46 1.05
CA LEU A 71 -7.22 -29.66 0.95
C LEU A 71 -6.89 -31.02 0.30
N ASN A 72 -7.61 -32.08 0.70
CA ASN A 72 -7.43 -33.41 0.15
C ASN A 72 -7.66 -33.45 -1.37
N GLU A 73 -8.76 -32.87 -1.85
CA GLU A 73 -9.08 -32.81 -3.28
C GLU A 73 -8.05 -32.00 -4.07
N ASN A 74 -7.60 -30.85 -3.53
CA ASN A 74 -6.55 -30.04 -4.14
C ASN A 74 -5.23 -30.81 -4.22
N LEU A 75 -4.84 -31.56 -3.18
CA LEU A 75 -3.62 -32.38 -3.19
C LEU A 75 -3.69 -33.51 -4.19
N LEU A 76 -4.85 -34.16 -4.35
CA LEU A 76 -5.05 -35.18 -5.40
C LEU A 76 -4.91 -34.58 -6.81
N GLU A 77 -5.47 -33.39 -7.04
CA GLU A 77 -5.29 -32.71 -8.33
C GLU A 77 -3.84 -32.31 -8.60
N ILE A 78 -3.13 -31.79 -7.59
CA ILE A 78 -1.70 -31.47 -7.68
C ILE A 78 -0.89 -32.75 -7.97
N SER A 79 -1.14 -33.84 -7.24
CA SER A 79 -0.50 -35.13 -7.44
C SER A 79 -0.67 -35.61 -8.90
N ASN A 80 -1.89 -35.58 -9.42
CA ASN A 80 -2.19 -36.00 -10.79
C ASN A 80 -1.55 -35.05 -11.84
N PHE A 81 -1.63 -33.74 -11.61
CA PHE A 81 -1.12 -32.75 -12.57
C PHE A 81 0.41 -32.82 -12.72
N PHE A 82 1.12 -32.98 -11.60
CA PHE A 82 2.60 -33.04 -11.60
C PHE A 82 3.14 -34.46 -11.70
N ASN A 83 2.27 -35.48 -11.74
CA ASN A 83 2.64 -36.88 -11.73
C ASN A 83 3.58 -37.26 -10.55
N ILE A 84 3.21 -36.85 -9.36
CA ILE A 84 3.91 -37.11 -8.10
C ILE A 84 2.97 -37.85 -7.13
N THR A 85 3.53 -38.45 -6.07
CA THR A 85 2.69 -39.10 -5.06
C THR A 85 1.90 -38.09 -4.24
N PHE A 86 0.82 -38.54 -3.61
CA PHE A 86 0.02 -37.71 -2.71
C PHE A 86 0.86 -37.18 -1.53
N GLU A 87 1.73 -38.03 -0.98
CA GLU A 87 2.64 -37.68 0.11
C GLU A 87 3.59 -36.56 -0.30
N THR A 88 4.15 -36.64 -1.51
CA THR A 88 5.01 -35.59 -2.04
C THR A 88 4.25 -34.28 -2.24
N ALA A 89 3.04 -34.34 -2.79
CA ALA A 89 2.17 -33.15 -2.91
C ALA A 89 1.84 -32.54 -1.54
N TYR A 90 1.55 -33.37 -0.55
CA TYR A 90 1.28 -32.95 0.81
C TYR A 90 2.50 -32.23 1.42
N ASP A 91 3.69 -32.83 1.38
CA ASP A 91 4.91 -32.28 1.95
C ASP A 91 5.27 -30.92 1.31
N LEU A 92 5.05 -30.76 0.01
CA LEU A 92 5.29 -29.50 -0.70
C LEU A 92 4.30 -28.40 -0.33
N VAL A 93 3.06 -28.74 -0.01
CA VAL A 93 1.98 -27.74 0.20
C VAL A 93 1.76 -27.42 1.67
N VAL A 94 1.85 -28.43 2.58
CA VAL A 94 1.45 -28.27 3.98
C VAL A 94 2.19 -27.17 4.72
N GLN A 95 3.42 -26.90 4.33
CA GLN A 95 4.24 -25.81 4.89
C GLN A 95 3.64 -24.41 4.67
N PHE A 96 2.75 -24.25 3.69
CA PHE A 96 2.08 -22.99 3.36
C PHE A 96 0.70 -22.85 4.01
N VAL A 97 0.16 -23.96 4.55
CA VAL A 97 -1.19 -24.00 5.15
C VAL A 97 -1.15 -23.35 6.54
N ASN A 98 -1.85 -22.22 6.68
CA ASN A 98 -1.93 -21.43 7.91
C ASN A 98 -0.54 -21.12 8.54
N ASN A 99 0.51 -20.99 7.72
CA ASN A 99 1.86 -20.74 8.22
C ASN A 99 1.96 -19.41 8.96
N GLU A 100 2.32 -19.46 10.23
CA GLU A 100 2.50 -18.23 11.06
C GLU A 100 3.83 -17.52 10.82
N LYS A 101 4.81 -18.25 10.29
CA LYS A 101 6.15 -17.73 9.99
C LYS A 101 6.41 -17.77 8.49
N ARG A 102 7.37 -16.97 8.04
CA ARG A 102 7.89 -17.06 6.67
C ARG A 102 8.42 -18.47 6.40
N VAL A 103 8.13 -18.97 5.21
CA VAL A 103 8.66 -20.23 4.71
C VAL A 103 9.81 -19.93 3.76
N VAL A 104 10.91 -20.63 3.92
CA VAL A 104 12.07 -20.54 3.03
C VAL A 104 12.27 -21.88 2.34
N VAL A 105 12.29 -21.86 1.01
CA VAL A 105 12.52 -23.04 0.19
C VAL A 105 13.81 -22.84 -0.61
N GLU A 106 14.72 -23.78 -0.51
CA GLU A 106 15.93 -23.81 -1.31
C GLU A 106 15.74 -24.70 -2.54
N TYR A 107 16.09 -24.17 -3.70
CA TYR A 107 16.13 -24.92 -4.95
C TYR A 107 17.33 -24.45 -5.77
N ASP A 108 18.20 -25.35 -6.15
CA ASP A 108 19.41 -25.09 -6.96
C ASP A 108 20.22 -23.89 -6.46
N ASN A 109 20.59 -23.93 -5.17
CA ASN A 109 21.30 -22.84 -4.46
C ASN A 109 20.60 -21.48 -4.49
N THR A 110 19.31 -21.44 -4.83
CA THR A 110 18.48 -20.24 -4.80
C THR A 110 17.46 -20.36 -3.68
N PHE A 111 17.38 -19.34 -2.81
CA PHE A 111 16.42 -19.29 -1.72
C PHE A 111 15.18 -18.49 -2.15
N PHE A 112 14.02 -19.11 -1.99
CA PHE A 112 12.70 -18.51 -2.22
C PHE A 112 12.04 -18.26 -0.89
N TYR A 113 11.57 -17.03 -0.69
CA TYR A 113 10.95 -16.60 0.55
C TYR A 113 9.45 -16.40 0.35
N TYR A 114 8.68 -17.07 1.19
CA TYR A 114 7.23 -16.98 1.19
C TYR A 114 6.78 -16.31 2.49
N PRO A 115 5.84 -15.36 2.42
CA PRO A 115 5.35 -14.69 3.61
C PRO A 115 4.56 -15.64 4.52
N ASN A 116 4.15 -15.15 5.68
CA ASN A 116 3.21 -15.86 6.53
C ASN A 116 1.81 -15.93 5.89
N LYS A 117 1.02 -16.91 6.33
CA LYS A 117 -0.40 -17.08 5.93
C LYS A 117 -0.63 -17.07 4.40
N ILE A 118 0.16 -17.86 3.69
CA ILE A 118 0.04 -18.03 2.23
C ILE A 118 -1.28 -18.67 1.86
N LEU A 119 -1.59 -19.82 2.45
CA LEU A 119 -2.88 -20.51 2.32
C LEU A 119 -3.64 -20.35 3.62
N ILE A 120 -4.82 -19.76 3.55
CA ILE A 120 -5.71 -19.54 4.69
C ILE A 120 -7.02 -20.27 4.49
N GLU A 121 -7.69 -20.59 5.59
CA GLU A 121 -9.00 -21.23 5.56
C GLU A 121 -10.02 -20.32 4.87
N TYR A 122 -10.79 -20.87 3.94
CA TYR A 122 -11.75 -20.14 3.14
C TYR A 122 -12.91 -19.59 4.00
N GLN A 123 -13.27 -18.34 3.75
CA GLN A 123 -14.47 -17.70 4.28
C GLN A 123 -15.29 -17.09 3.14
N PRO A 124 -16.62 -17.21 3.16
CA PRO A 124 -17.49 -16.70 2.07
C PRO A 124 -17.37 -15.19 1.82
N SER A 125 -16.89 -14.42 2.80
CA SER A 125 -16.66 -12.97 2.69
C SER A 125 -15.45 -12.59 1.84
N PHE A 126 -14.55 -13.54 1.53
CA PHE A 126 -13.34 -13.25 0.77
C PHE A 126 -13.61 -13.06 -0.72
N THR A 127 -13.06 -11.99 -1.29
CA THR A 127 -13.02 -11.79 -2.73
C THR A 127 -11.88 -12.61 -3.33
N LEU A 128 -12.21 -13.66 -4.06
CA LEU A 128 -11.23 -14.59 -4.61
C LEU A 128 -10.66 -14.12 -5.94
N ARG A 129 -9.36 -14.26 -6.11
CA ARG A 129 -8.68 -14.18 -7.40
C ARG A 129 -8.55 -15.59 -7.98
N LYS A 130 -8.99 -15.77 -9.22
CA LYS A 130 -8.87 -17.05 -9.92
C LYS A 130 -7.61 -17.02 -10.78
N TYR A 131 -6.72 -17.97 -10.54
CA TYR A 131 -5.54 -18.22 -11.35
C TYR A 131 -5.72 -19.51 -12.15
N SER A 132 -5.16 -19.53 -13.36
CA SER A 132 -4.95 -20.78 -14.08
C SER A 132 -3.54 -21.31 -13.77
N VAL A 133 -3.41 -22.62 -13.61
CA VAL A 133 -2.09 -23.26 -13.46
C VAL A 133 -1.16 -22.88 -14.63
N LEU A 134 -1.74 -22.76 -15.83
CA LEU A 134 -0.99 -22.43 -17.05
C LEU A 134 -0.47 -20.98 -17.09
N ASP A 135 -1.01 -20.08 -16.27
CA ASP A 135 -0.51 -18.70 -16.14
C ASP A 135 0.93 -18.66 -15.62
N PHE A 136 1.36 -19.71 -14.92
CA PHE A 136 2.66 -19.83 -14.28
C PHE A 136 3.58 -20.87 -14.90
N ASN A 137 3.14 -21.53 -15.98
CA ASN A 137 3.97 -22.45 -16.76
C ASN A 137 4.91 -21.66 -17.66
N LEU A 138 6.02 -21.20 -17.08
CA LEU A 138 7.02 -20.42 -17.79
C LEU A 138 7.80 -21.31 -18.78
N LYS A 139 8.02 -20.80 -19.98
CA LYS A 139 8.85 -21.46 -20.99
C LYS A 139 10.26 -20.88 -20.94
N GLY A 140 11.26 -21.74 -20.88
CA GLY A 140 12.68 -21.36 -20.91
C GLY A 140 13.35 -21.31 -19.53
N SER A 141 14.51 -20.71 -19.47
CA SER A 141 15.29 -20.59 -18.22
C SER A 141 14.73 -19.49 -17.33
N PHE A 142 14.68 -19.76 -16.04
CA PHE A 142 14.32 -18.75 -15.03
C PHE A 142 15.48 -17.79 -14.82
N ASP A 143 15.17 -16.49 -14.65
CA ASP A 143 16.16 -15.48 -14.34
C ASP A 143 15.79 -14.76 -13.04
N PHE A 144 16.54 -15.06 -11.99
CA PHE A 144 16.46 -14.41 -10.69
C PHE A 144 17.65 -13.46 -10.43
N SER A 145 18.52 -13.27 -11.43
CA SER A 145 19.73 -12.42 -11.30
C SER A 145 19.42 -10.93 -11.33
N THR A 146 18.34 -10.53 -12.01
CA THR A 146 17.96 -9.13 -12.13
C THR A 146 17.01 -8.71 -11.01
N THR A 147 17.27 -7.55 -10.44
CA THR A 147 16.43 -6.95 -9.39
C THR A 147 15.32 -6.07 -9.93
N ARG A 148 15.41 -5.68 -11.21
CA ARG A 148 14.40 -4.85 -11.86
C ARG A 148 13.24 -5.72 -12.35
N TYR A 149 12.01 -5.32 -12.02
CA TYR A 149 10.81 -5.94 -12.57
C TYR A 149 10.64 -5.57 -14.04
N ASN A 150 10.25 -6.54 -14.87
CA ASN A 150 9.92 -6.28 -16.27
C ASN A 150 8.61 -5.52 -16.41
N ILE A 151 7.66 -5.79 -15.50
CA ILE A 151 6.38 -5.11 -15.41
C ILE A 151 6.32 -4.42 -14.05
N PRO A 152 5.95 -3.14 -13.93
CA PRO A 152 5.81 -2.45 -12.65
C PRO A 152 4.87 -3.21 -11.70
N ILE A 153 5.18 -3.21 -10.39
CA ILE A 153 4.27 -3.75 -9.37
C ILE A 153 3.19 -2.75 -9.04
N ASP A 154 3.58 -1.51 -8.87
CA ASP A 154 2.72 -0.39 -8.52
C ASP A 154 2.86 0.73 -9.55
N VAL A 155 1.79 1.47 -9.77
CA VAL A 155 1.76 2.65 -10.63
C VAL A 155 1.23 3.82 -9.81
N ALA A 156 1.95 4.94 -9.83
CA ALA A 156 1.48 6.21 -9.32
C ALA A 156 1.30 7.20 -10.47
N ILE A 157 0.11 7.75 -10.60
CA ILE A 157 -0.24 8.70 -11.65
C ILE A 157 -0.31 10.10 -11.06
N LEU A 158 0.49 11.01 -11.60
CA LEU A 158 0.35 12.45 -11.33
C LEU A 158 -0.80 12.98 -12.19
N LEU A 159 -1.99 13.07 -11.58
CA LEU A 159 -3.26 13.28 -12.28
C LEU A 159 -3.37 14.68 -12.89
N ASN A 160 -2.98 15.69 -12.12
CA ASN A 160 -2.99 17.10 -12.50
C ASN A 160 -1.97 17.90 -11.69
N THR A 161 -1.76 19.16 -12.05
CA THR A 161 -0.86 20.10 -11.34
C THR A 161 -1.60 21.06 -10.42
N ARG A 162 -2.94 21.04 -10.39
CA ARG A 162 -3.77 21.92 -9.55
C ARG A 162 -3.82 21.42 -8.11
N CYS A 163 -3.75 22.33 -7.15
CA CYS A 163 -3.87 22.03 -5.73
C CYS A 163 -4.64 23.13 -5.01
N VAL A 164 -5.31 22.78 -3.91
CA VAL A 164 -6.00 23.73 -3.01
C VAL A 164 -5.04 24.43 -2.05
N THR A 165 -3.78 23.94 -1.94
CA THR A 165 -2.78 24.42 -1.01
C THR A 165 -1.49 24.77 -1.73
N ASN A 166 -0.65 25.59 -1.09
CA ASN A 166 0.69 25.94 -1.55
C ASN A 166 1.75 25.51 -0.52
N CYS A 167 1.76 24.21 -0.17
CA CYS A 167 2.63 23.68 0.87
C CYS A 167 4.09 24.05 0.67
N VAL A 168 4.76 24.53 1.73
CA VAL A 168 6.20 24.89 1.70
C VAL A 168 7.09 23.68 1.38
N TYR A 169 6.67 22.49 1.77
CA TYR A 169 7.37 21.22 1.60
C TYR A 169 6.91 20.40 0.37
N CYS A 170 6.11 20.98 -0.54
CA CYS A 170 5.57 20.24 -1.67
C CYS A 170 6.66 19.58 -2.50
N TYR A 171 6.48 18.30 -2.81
CA TYR A 171 7.39 17.53 -3.65
C TYR A 171 7.21 17.80 -5.16
N ALA A 172 6.07 18.37 -5.56
CA ALA A 172 5.77 18.67 -6.95
C ALA A 172 6.53 19.88 -7.46
N ASP A 173 6.81 19.91 -8.76
CA ASP A 173 7.42 21.06 -9.41
C ASP A 173 6.43 22.22 -9.51
N LYS A 174 6.59 23.22 -8.65
CA LYS A 174 5.75 24.44 -8.63
C LYS A 174 6.12 25.48 -9.69
N ARG A 175 7.18 25.27 -10.47
CA ARG A 175 7.54 26.11 -11.61
C ARG A 175 6.61 25.88 -12.80
N ILE A 176 5.89 24.73 -12.79
CA ILE A 176 4.88 24.42 -13.79
C ILE A 176 3.63 25.26 -13.47
N ILE A 177 3.45 26.33 -14.24
CA ILE A 177 2.34 27.28 -14.07
C ILE A 177 1.08 26.91 -14.88
N HIS A 178 1.21 25.97 -15.81
CA HIS A 178 0.10 25.51 -16.64
C HIS A 178 -0.68 24.37 -15.95
N ASP A 179 -2.00 24.38 -16.15
CA ASP A 179 -2.87 23.29 -15.69
C ASP A 179 -2.65 22.06 -16.58
N CYS A 180 -1.64 21.27 -16.22
CA CYS A 180 -1.40 19.99 -16.87
C CYS A 180 -2.29 18.93 -16.25
N LYS A 181 -3.08 18.24 -17.07
CA LYS A 181 -3.92 17.12 -16.64
C LYS A 181 -3.87 15.99 -17.68
N ILE A 182 -3.99 14.76 -17.21
CA ILE A 182 -4.13 13.61 -18.09
C ILE A 182 -5.61 13.55 -18.55
N PRO A 183 -5.91 13.45 -19.84
CA PRO A 183 -7.27 13.32 -20.32
C PRO A 183 -7.95 12.05 -19.78
N PHE A 184 -9.23 12.14 -19.40
CA PHE A 184 -9.97 11.02 -18.83
C PHE A 184 -9.94 9.74 -19.71
N PRO A 185 -10.16 9.81 -21.06
CA PRO A 185 -10.07 8.60 -21.89
C PRO A 185 -8.70 7.90 -21.78
N ARG A 186 -7.61 8.66 -21.68
CA ARG A 186 -6.25 8.10 -21.51
C ARG A 186 -6.08 7.41 -20.17
N LEU A 187 -6.66 7.95 -19.09
CA LEU A 187 -6.64 7.30 -17.78
C LEU A 187 -7.39 5.95 -17.81
N VAL A 188 -8.53 5.89 -18.48
CA VAL A 188 -9.28 4.64 -18.66
C VAL A 188 -8.46 3.58 -19.41
N GLU A 189 -7.74 3.97 -20.46
CA GLU A 189 -6.82 3.07 -21.17
C GLU A 189 -5.71 2.56 -20.26
N LEU A 190 -5.06 3.45 -19.49
CA LEU A 190 -4.00 3.10 -18.54
C LEU A 190 -4.50 2.14 -17.44
N ILE A 191 -5.72 2.35 -16.93
CA ILE A 191 -6.33 1.46 -15.93
C ILE A 191 -6.55 0.06 -16.52
N ARG A 192 -7.07 -0.02 -17.75
CA ARG A 192 -7.28 -1.30 -18.44
C ARG A 192 -5.96 -2.02 -18.71
N GLU A 193 -4.95 -1.29 -19.16
CA GLU A 193 -3.61 -1.83 -19.39
C GLU A 193 -2.98 -2.32 -18.08
N ALA A 194 -3.02 -1.51 -17.01
CA ALA A 194 -2.52 -1.88 -15.70
C ALA A 194 -3.21 -3.16 -15.18
N LYS A 195 -4.53 -3.27 -15.38
CA LYS A 195 -5.28 -4.48 -15.04
C LYS A 195 -4.81 -5.70 -15.82
N ARG A 196 -4.62 -5.57 -17.14
CA ARG A 196 -4.14 -6.65 -18.02
C ARG A 196 -2.73 -7.09 -17.63
N LEU A 197 -1.86 -6.15 -17.24
CA LEU A 197 -0.48 -6.43 -16.82
C LEU A 197 -0.38 -6.95 -15.38
N GLY A 198 -1.48 -7.04 -14.64
CA GLY A 198 -1.47 -7.50 -13.24
C GLY A 198 -0.77 -6.52 -12.30
N ILE A 199 -0.83 -5.22 -12.56
CA ILE A 199 -0.35 -4.18 -11.66
C ILE A 199 -1.11 -4.29 -10.34
N ARG A 200 -0.40 -4.21 -9.21
CA ARG A 200 -0.95 -4.42 -7.86
C ARG A 200 -1.75 -3.21 -7.38
N SER A 201 -1.21 -2.01 -7.54
CA SER A 201 -1.86 -0.77 -7.15
C SER A 201 -1.82 0.27 -8.26
N PHE A 202 -2.85 1.10 -8.29
CA PHE A 202 -2.96 2.24 -9.18
C PHE A 202 -3.26 3.47 -8.33
N ASP A 203 -2.22 4.17 -7.91
CA ASP A 203 -2.31 5.27 -6.97
C ASP A 203 -2.48 6.59 -7.71
N LEU A 204 -3.44 7.40 -7.29
CA LEU A 204 -3.66 8.75 -7.80
C LEU A 204 -2.90 9.74 -6.93
N GLN A 205 -1.99 10.46 -7.54
CA GLN A 205 -1.13 11.44 -6.89
C GLN A 205 -1.08 12.74 -7.69
N GLY A 206 -0.31 13.70 -7.19
CA GLY A 206 -0.03 14.99 -7.84
C GLY A 206 -1.21 15.94 -7.83
N GLY A 207 -0.98 17.20 -7.55
CA GLY A 207 -2.02 18.18 -7.37
C GLY A 207 -3.08 17.73 -6.34
N GLU A 208 -4.33 17.87 -6.71
CA GLU A 208 -5.46 17.46 -5.86
C GLU A 208 -6.49 16.68 -6.70
N LEU A 209 -6.83 15.45 -6.25
CA LEU A 209 -7.79 14.58 -6.92
C LEU A 209 -9.14 15.28 -7.15
N PHE A 210 -9.67 15.93 -6.12
CA PHE A 210 -11.01 16.54 -6.18
C PHE A 210 -11.09 17.83 -7.01
N LEU A 211 -9.96 18.30 -7.54
CA LEU A 211 -9.91 19.33 -8.56
C LEU A 211 -9.88 18.78 -9.99
N TYR A 212 -9.82 17.47 -10.15
CA TYR A 212 -9.95 16.82 -11.44
C TYR A 212 -11.45 16.67 -11.79
N GLU A 213 -11.89 17.19 -12.94
CA GLU A 213 -13.31 17.30 -13.29
C GLU A 213 -14.04 15.93 -13.34
N TYR A 214 -13.33 14.86 -13.69
CA TYR A 214 -13.87 13.48 -13.79
C TYR A 214 -13.43 12.60 -12.60
N TRP A 215 -13.22 13.19 -11.41
CA TRP A 215 -12.71 12.45 -10.26
C TRP A 215 -13.62 11.27 -9.86
N TYR A 216 -14.95 11.45 -9.94
CA TYR A 216 -15.90 10.40 -9.57
C TYR A 216 -15.91 9.26 -10.59
N GLU A 217 -15.95 9.58 -11.89
CA GLU A 217 -15.89 8.61 -12.97
C GLU A 217 -14.56 7.84 -12.94
N LEU A 218 -13.45 8.50 -12.63
CA LEU A 218 -12.13 7.88 -12.51
C LEU A 218 -12.09 6.88 -11.35
N LEU A 219 -12.59 7.26 -10.17
CA LEU A 219 -12.67 6.35 -9.03
C LEU A 219 -13.60 5.16 -9.34
N ARG A 220 -14.70 5.37 -10.06
CA ARG A 220 -15.61 4.30 -10.49
C ARG A 220 -14.92 3.33 -11.46
N GLU A 221 -14.10 3.81 -12.40
CA GLU A 221 -13.32 2.95 -13.30
C GLU A 221 -12.29 2.12 -12.53
N LEU A 222 -11.60 2.71 -11.56
CA LEU A 222 -10.67 1.99 -10.68
C LEU A 222 -11.38 0.92 -9.85
N PHE A 223 -12.54 1.26 -9.28
CA PHE A 223 -13.36 0.31 -8.52
C PHE A 223 -13.83 -0.86 -9.40
N ASN A 224 -14.33 -0.57 -10.60
CA ASN A 224 -14.75 -1.59 -11.58
C ASN A 224 -13.58 -2.49 -11.99
N ALA A 225 -12.38 -1.94 -12.11
CA ALA A 225 -11.16 -2.68 -12.35
C ALA A 225 -10.65 -3.48 -11.14
N LYS A 226 -11.36 -3.39 -9.99
CA LYS A 226 -11.01 -4.05 -8.72
C LYS A 226 -9.69 -3.55 -8.12
N TYR A 227 -9.35 -2.30 -8.33
CA TYR A 227 -8.31 -1.63 -7.57
C TYR A 227 -8.85 -1.15 -6.23
N SER A 228 -8.01 -1.22 -5.20
CA SER A 228 -8.29 -0.56 -3.93
C SER A 228 -8.24 0.95 -4.11
N LEU A 229 -9.26 1.65 -3.63
CA LEU A 229 -9.33 3.09 -3.71
C LEU A 229 -8.61 3.70 -2.50
N TYR A 230 -7.31 4.00 -2.67
CA TYR A 230 -6.58 4.79 -1.69
C TYR A 230 -6.74 6.27 -2.03
N ILE A 231 -7.40 7.00 -1.13
CA ILE A 231 -7.65 8.44 -1.28
C ILE A 231 -6.88 9.20 -0.22
N SER A 232 -6.01 10.09 -0.66
CA SER A 232 -5.28 11.02 0.20
C SER A 232 -5.52 12.43 -0.29
N THR A 233 -6.03 13.31 0.58
CA THR A 233 -6.39 14.67 0.17
C THR A 233 -6.12 15.71 1.25
N LYS A 234 -5.86 16.95 0.81
CA LYS A 234 -5.91 18.19 1.60
C LYS A 234 -7.14 19.04 1.23
N CYS A 235 -7.97 18.56 0.31
CA CYS A 235 -9.16 19.30 -0.13
C CYS A 235 -10.28 19.19 0.90
N PRO A 236 -10.86 20.31 1.36
CA PRO A 236 -12.12 20.27 2.08
C PRO A 236 -13.22 19.70 1.18
N LEU A 237 -13.85 18.61 1.63
CA LEU A 237 -14.90 17.92 0.88
C LEU A 237 -16.28 18.39 1.33
N SER A 238 -17.19 18.55 0.35
CA SER A 238 -18.61 18.74 0.63
C SER A 238 -19.27 17.43 1.08
N LEU A 239 -20.41 17.53 1.76
CA LEU A 239 -21.20 16.37 2.13
C LEU A 239 -21.61 15.54 0.90
N GLU A 240 -21.94 16.20 -0.23
CA GLU A 240 -22.25 15.52 -1.48
C GLU A 240 -21.10 14.66 -2.00
N GLN A 241 -19.86 15.20 -1.98
CA GLN A 241 -18.67 14.44 -2.37
C GLN A 241 -18.44 13.23 -1.46
N ILE A 242 -18.62 13.40 -0.13
CA ILE A 242 -18.50 12.32 0.84
C ILE A 242 -19.53 11.21 0.60
N LEU A 243 -20.78 11.58 0.31
CA LEU A 243 -21.84 10.62 0.00
C LEU A 243 -21.55 9.86 -1.31
N LYS A 244 -21.03 10.54 -2.34
CA LYS A 244 -20.55 9.89 -3.57
C LYS A 244 -19.41 8.90 -3.33
N LEU A 245 -18.46 9.22 -2.44
CA LEU A 245 -17.40 8.27 -2.05
C LEU A 245 -17.98 7.05 -1.34
N LYS A 246 -18.96 7.25 -0.47
CA LYS A 246 -19.65 6.15 0.22
C LYS A 246 -20.40 5.24 -0.75
N GLU A 247 -21.08 5.82 -1.74
CA GLU A 247 -21.77 5.09 -2.81
C GLU A 247 -20.80 4.20 -3.62
N LEU A 248 -19.59 4.70 -3.90
CA LEU A 248 -18.51 3.92 -4.53
C LEU A 248 -17.93 2.81 -3.65
N GLY A 249 -18.35 2.69 -2.39
CA GLY A 249 -17.83 1.70 -1.45
C GLY A 249 -16.48 2.08 -0.84
N VAL A 250 -16.06 3.34 -0.91
CA VAL A 250 -14.86 3.82 -0.21
C VAL A 250 -15.11 3.75 1.29
N LYS A 251 -14.28 2.99 2.00
CA LYS A 251 -14.40 2.80 3.45
C LYS A 251 -13.39 3.61 4.24
N GLU A 252 -12.25 3.92 3.61
CA GLU A 252 -11.12 4.58 4.25
C GLU A 252 -10.65 5.78 3.44
N ILE A 253 -10.28 6.85 4.14
CA ILE A 253 -9.73 8.05 3.53
C ILE A 253 -8.60 8.63 4.40
N GLN A 254 -7.53 9.07 3.75
CA GLN A 254 -6.50 9.87 4.41
C GLN A 254 -6.77 11.35 4.22
N ILE A 255 -6.89 12.07 5.32
CA ILE A 255 -6.90 13.54 5.34
C ILE A 255 -5.52 14.03 5.77
N SER A 256 -4.89 14.80 4.90
CA SER A 256 -3.59 15.41 5.20
C SER A 256 -3.83 16.77 5.84
N LEU A 257 -3.77 16.82 7.17
CA LEU A 257 -3.99 18.03 7.98
C LEU A 257 -2.77 18.26 8.88
N ASP A 258 -2.06 19.36 8.68
CA ASP A 258 -0.80 19.61 9.36
C ASP A 258 -0.98 20.20 10.78
N SER A 259 -2.05 20.95 11.01
CA SER A 259 -2.39 21.59 12.28
C SER A 259 -3.89 21.84 12.38
N ILE A 260 -4.40 22.07 13.59
CA ILE A 260 -5.76 22.57 13.86
C ILE A 260 -5.79 24.11 14.06
N PHE A 261 -4.64 24.75 13.98
CA PHE A 261 -4.50 26.19 14.14
C PHE A 261 -4.36 26.86 12.77
N SER A 262 -5.17 27.88 12.50
CA SER A 262 -5.20 28.56 11.18
C SER A 262 -3.89 29.24 10.82
N ASP A 263 -3.20 29.83 11.81
CA ASP A 263 -1.89 30.49 11.61
C ASP A 263 -0.79 29.48 11.21
N ASP A 264 -0.82 28.28 11.74
CA ASP A 264 0.10 27.20 11.33
C ASP A 264 -0.20 26.73 9.91
N LEU A 265 -1.49 26.57 9.59
CA LEU A 265 -1.91 26.16 8.23
C LEU A 265 -1.58 27.23 7.18
N GLU A 266 -1.71 28.52 7.53
CA GLU A 266 -1.28 29.61 6.67
C GLU A 266 0.24 29.52 6.38
N LYS A 267 1.07 29.35 7.41
CA LYS A 267 2.53 29.23 7.28
C LYS A 267 2.97 28.00 6.48
N ASN A 268 2.35 26.87 6.73
CA ASN A 268 2.75 25.57 6.15
C ASN A 268 2.16 25.35 4.76
N LEU A 269 0.90 25.74 4.56
CA LEU A 269 0.11 25.42 3.37
C LEU A 269 -0.25 26.62 2.51
N GLY A 270 -0.01 27.85 2.97
CA GLY A 270 -0.37 29.07 2.25
C GLY A 270 -1.88 29.20 2.02
N VAL A 271 -2.71 28.81 2.99
CA VAL A 271 -4.16 28.80 2.93
C VAL A 271 -4.77 29.91 3.80
N SER A 272 -6.01 30.30 3.50
CA SER A 272 -6.74 31.28 4.32
C SER A 272 -7.29 30.66 5.60
N GLU A 273 -7.64 31.48 6.58
CA GLU A 273 -8.24 31.09 7.85
C GLU A 273 -9.48 30.19 7.66
N SER A 274 -10.33 30.49 6.67
CA SER A 274 -11.54 29.70 6.39
C SER A 274 -11.24 28.24 5.99
N TYR A 275 -10.03 27.93 5.56
CA TYR A 275 -9.64 26.56 5.20
C TYR A 275 -9.65 25.64 6.42
N CYS A 276 -9.11 26.08 7.54
CA CYS A 276 -9.09 25.29 8.78
C CYS A 276 -10.49 24.81 9.16
N HIS A 277 -11.44 25.71 9.20
CA HIS A 277 -12.84 25.37 9.52
C HIS A 277 -13.46 24.39 8.52
N LYS A 278 -13.19 24.56 7.20
CA LYS A 278 -13.72 23.69 6.15
C LYS A 278 -13.17 22.27 6.24
N ILE A 279 -11.86 22.11 6.48
CA ILE A 279 -11.24 20.78 6.56
C ILE A 279 -11.65 20.03 7.84
N LEU A 280 -11.82 20.74 8.97
CA LEU A 280 -12.34 20.16 10.20
C LEU A 280 -13.80 19.70 10.03
N ASN A 281 -14.65 20.48 9.32
CA ASN A 281 -15.99 20.04 8.95
C ASN A 281 -15.98 18.80 8.05
N THR A 282 -15.02 18.68 7.12
CA THR A 282 -14.84 17.47 6.31
C THR A 282 -14.59 16.25 7.21
N ILE A 283 -13.69 16.35 8.19
CA ILE A 283 -13.40 15.26 9.13
C ILE A 283 -14.66 14.90 9.94
N LYS A 284 -15.41 15.89 10.41
CA LYS A 284 -16.69 15.68 11.09
C LYS A 284 -17.69 14.91 10.23
N PHE A 285 -17.86 15.29 8.95
CA PHE A 285 -18.76 14.61 8.02
C PHE A 285 -18.30 13.18 7.71
N LEU A 286 -17.01 12.95 7.50
CA LEU A 286 -16.44 11.62 7.31
C LEU A 286 -16.71 10.72 8.51
N ASN A 287 -16.46 11.23 9.73
CA ASN A 287 -16.72 10.51 10.97
C ASN A 287 -18.22 10.15 11.11
N SER A 288 -19.11 11.11 10.89
CA SER A 288 -20.57 10.89 10.96
C SER A 288 -21.10 9.93 9.88
N ASN A 289 -20.33 9.68 8.81
CA ASN A 289 -20.68 8.75 7.76
C ASN A 289 -19.94 7.40 7.85
N ASN A 290 -19.26 7.13 8.97
CA ASN A 290 -18.58 5.89 9.30
C ASN A 290 -17.39 5.56 8.36
N PHE A 291 -16.68 6.58 7.87
CA PHE A 291 -15.40 6.36 7.20
C PHE A 291 -14.30 6.08 8.22
N ARG A 292 -13.46 5.11 7.97
CA ARG A 292 -12.17 4.99 8.67
C ARG A 292 -11.28 6.16 8.22
N ILE A 293 -10.76 6.91 9.16
CA ILE A 293 -10.01 8.14 8.88
C ILE A 293 -8.58 7.96 9.32
N LYS A 294 -7.65 8.13 8.38
CA LYS A 294 -6.24 8.33 8.67
C LYS A 294 -5.94 9.81 8.61
N LEU A 295 -5.37 10.36 9.67
CA LEU A 295 -4.81 11.72 9.64
C LEU A 295 -3.32 11.64 9.38
N LYS A 296 -2.83 12.47 8.46
CA LYS A 296 -1.40 12.63 8.20
C LYS A 296 -1.01 14.09 8.31
N SER A 297 -0.07 14.40 9.20
CA SER A 297 0.45 15.74 9.44
C SER A 297 1.90 15.81 9.03
N VAL A 298 2.27 16.79 8.20
CA VAL A 298 3.66 17.11 7.92
C VAL A 298 4.08 18.23 8.87
N VAL A 299 4.95 17.89 9.81
CA VAL A 299 5.48 18.83 10.80
C VAL A 299 6.74 19.46 10.25
N THR A 300 6.72 20.78 10.07
CA THR A 300 7.90 21.59 9.70
C THR A 300 8.40 22.38 10.90
N SER A 301 9.63 22.89 10.84
CA SER A 301 10.15 23.79 11.87
C SER A 301 9.34 25.09 12.00
N LEU A 302 8.57 25.45 10.97
CA LEU A 302 7.73 26.66 10.97
C LEU A 302 6.50 26.56 11.89
N ILE A 303 6.04 25.33 12.15
CA ILE A 303 4.84 25.04 12.96
C ILE A 303 5.13 24.11 14.14
N PHE A 304 6.38 23.69 14.30
CA PHE A 304 6.76 22.77 15.36
C PHE A 304 6.51 23.38 16.74
N SER A 305 5.69 22.71 17.53
CA SER A 305 5.44 22.96 18.94
C SER A 305 4.86 21.70 19.56
N ILE A 306 5.51 21.19 20.60
CA ILE A 306 5.03 20.01 21.33
C ILE A 306 3.67 20.26 21.94
N GLU A 307 3.44 21.43 22.53
CA GLU A 307 2.15 21.81 23.10
C GLU A 307 1.03 21.81 22.04
N LYS A 308 1.27 22.40 20.87
CA LYS A 308 0.28 22.39 19.77
C LYS A 308 0.03 20.99 19.21
N MET A 309 1.06 20.14 19.14
CA MET A 309 0.90 18.74 18.73
C MET A 309 0.10 17.94 19.74
N GLU A 310 0.30 18.18 21.03
CA GLU A 310 -0.51 17.58 22.09
C GLU A 310 -1.98 18.01 21.96
N GLN A 311 -2.25 19.30 21.79
CA GLN A 311 -3.60 19.82 21.56
C GLN A 311 -4.24 19.24 20.28
N TYR A 312 -3.46 19.02 19.22
CA TYR A 312 -3.91 18.36 18.01
C TYR A 312 -4.36 16.91 18.30
N ILE A 313 -3.55 16.14 19.00
CA ILE A 313 -3.88 14.76 19.38
C ILE A 313 -5.14 14.74 20.25
N ASP A 314 -5.21 15.58 21.27
CA ASP A 314 -6.34 15.64 22.20
C ASP A 314 -7.63 16.08 21.51
N PHE A 315 -7.55 17.01 20.55
CA PHE A 315 -8.70 17.43 19.75
C PHE A 315 -9.35 16.27 18.99
N PHE A 316 -8.54 15.35 18.46
CA PHE A 316 -9.07 14.26 17.65
C PHE A 316 -9.55 13.04 18.44
N LYS A 317 -9.36 12.98 19.76
CA LYS A 317 -9.91 11.92 20.62
C LYS A 317 -11.44 11.83 20.60
N GLN A 318 -12.15 12.89 20.21
CA GLN A 318 -13.60 12.92 20.09
C GLN A 318 -14.15 12.19 18.83
N TYR A 319 -13.31 11.79 17.89
CA TYR A 319 -13.72 11.19 16.61
C TYR A 319 -13.40 9.69 16.58
N GLU A 320 -14.40 8.86 16.84
CA GLU A 320 -14.25 7.40 17.02
C GLU A 320 -13.71 6.66 15.78
N ASN A 321 -13.93 7.21 14.56
CA ASN A 321 -13.53 6.58 13.32
C ASN A 321 -12.11 6.95 12.87
N ILE A 322 -11.40 7.79 13.61
CA ILE A 322 -9.97 7.99 13.41
C ILE A 322 -9.24 6.78 13.98
N TYR A 323 -8.48 6.07 13.16
CA TYR A 323 -7.77 4.86 13.57
C TYR A 323 -6.25 5.03 13.64
N ILE A 324 -5.71 6.08 13.00
CA ILE A 324 -4.29 6.42 13.03
C ILE A 324 -4.07 7.91 12.80
N ILE A 325 -3.15 8.48 13.54
CA ILE A 325 -2.56 9.80 13.30
C ILE A 325 -1.06 9.59 13.03
N GLU A 326 -0.62 10.00 11.85
CA GLU A 326 0.76 9.89 11.39
C GLU A 326 1.39 11.29 11.32
N PHE A 327 2.47 11.50 12.07
CA PHE A 327 3.31 12.69 11.96
C PHE A 327 4.53 12.37 11.09
N THR A 328 4.78 13.21 10.08
CA THR A 328 5.84 12.99 9.09
C THR A 328 6.75 14.22 9.03
N ALA A 329 8.06 14.00 9.01
CA ALA A 329 9.00 15.06 8.71
C ALA A 329 8.99 15.37 7.20
N PRO A 330 9.19 16.65 6.80
CA PRO A 330 9.29 17.00 5.38
C PRO A 330 10.54 16.38 4.76
N ALA A 331 10.40 15.81 3.57
CA ALA A 331 11.52 15.32 2.78
C ALA A 331 12.02 16.41 1.82
N HIS A 332 13.31 16.37 1.47
CA HIS A 332 13.87 17.25 0.46
C HIS A 332 13.30 16.90 -0.93
N SER A 333 12.73 17.89 -1.59
CA SER A 333 12.27 17.76 -2.98
C SER A 333 13.38 18.14 -3.95
N MET A 334 13.52 17.39 -5.05
CA MET A 334 14.47 17.72 -6.13
C MET A 334 14.20 19.07 -6.81
N TYR A 335 13.02 19.66 -6.58
CA TYR A 335 12.62 20.97 -7.13
C TYR A 335 12.81 22.12 -6.15
N LYS A 336 13.42 21.87 -4.98
CA LYS A 336 13.75 22.87 -3.97
C LYS A 336 15.25 22.92 -3.76
N SER A 337 15.76 24.14 -3.53
CA SER A 337 17.15 24.30 -3.13
C SER A 337 17.41 23.72 -1.74
N GLN A 338 18.65 23.42 -1.42
CA GLN A 338 19.05 22.99 -0.09
C GLN A 338 18.72 24.05 0.97
N GLU A 339 18.89 25.33 0.63
CA GLU A 339 18.59 26.45 1.53
C GLU A 339 17.09 26.52 1.85
N GLU A 340 16.22 26.42 0.82
CA GLU A 340 14.77 26.34 1.02
C GLU A 340 14.39 25.16 1.93
N PHE A 341 14.97 23.98 1.72
CA PHE A 341 14.69 22.82 2.57
C PHE A 341 15.13 23.05 4.02
N LEU A 342 16.31 23.61 4.23
CA LEU A 342 16.84 23.92 5.57
C LEU A 342 15.95 24.91 6.33
N SER A 343 15.22 25.80 5.64
CA SER A 343 14.34 26.80 6.27
C SER A 343 13.10 26.21 6.94
N PHE A 344 12.69 24.99 6.58
CA PHE A 344 11.50 24.34 7.16
C PHE A 344 11.72 22.91 7.68
N ARG A 345 12.94 22.36 7.55
CA ARG A 345 13.20 20.99 8.06
C ARG A 345 13.24 20.95 9.57
N LEU A 346 12.89 19.80 10.14
CA LEU A 346 13.07 19.52 11.56
C LEU A 346 14.52 19.22 11.90
N THR A 347 14.92 19.55 13.13
CA THR A 347 16.19 19.10 13.71
C THR A 347 16.06 17.71 14.32
N SER A 348 17.20 17.05 14.61
CA SER A 348 17.21 15.76 15.31
C SER A 348 16.54 15.85 16.68
N ASN A 349 16.73 16.98 17.42
CA ASN A 349 16.09 17.20 18.71
C ASN A 349 14.55 17.27 18.57
N ASN A 350 14.04 18.02 17.60
CA ASN A 350 12.59 18.08 17.36
C ASN A 350 12.00 16.69 17.11
N ILE A 351 12.73 15.82 16.42
CA ILE A 351 12.29 14.46 16.12
C ILE A 351 12.23 13.59 17.36
N GLU A 352 13.22 13.67 18.23
CA GLU A 352 13.21 12.93 19.50
C GLU A 352 12.06 13.42 20.41
N GLU A 353 11.86 14.74 20.51
CA GLU A 353 10.71 15.30 21.26
C GLU A 353 9.36 14.81 20.70
N ILE A 354 9.20 14.71 19.37
CA ILE A 354 8.01 14.13 18.75
C ILE A 354 7.82 12.67 19.18
N LYS A 355 8.87 11.85 19.08
CA LYS A 355 8.80 10.44 19.46
C LYS A 355 8.43 10.25 20.92
N GLU A 356 9.04 11.03 21.82
CA GLU A 356 8.72 11.01 23.24
C GLU A 356 7.27 11.39 23.52
N LEU A 357 6.76 12.47 22.90
CA LEU A 357 5.36 12.85 22.98
C LEU A 357 4.43 11.72 22.55
N LEU A 358 4.69 11.10 21.39
CA LEU A 358 3.81 10.05 20.86
C LEU A 358 3.81 8.79 21.73
N LEU A 359 4.97 8.41 22.28
CA LEU A 359 5.07 7.29 23.22
C LEU A 359 4.26 7.57 24.49
N HIS A 360 4.35 8.79 25.02
CA HIS A 360 3.62 9.16 26.22
C HIS A 360 2.10 9.23 26.00
N LYS A 361 1.67 9.73 24.83
CA LYS A 361 0.25 9.90 24.51
C LYS A 361 -0.44 8.66 23.97
N GLN A 362 0.30 7.61 23.58
CA GLN A 362 -0.29 6.45 22.92
C GLN A 362 -1.35 5.75 23.78
N ASP A 363 -1.09 5.58 25.07
CA ASP A 363 -2.01 4.88 25.99
C ASP A 363 -3.28 5.68 26.31
N GLU A 364 -3.29 6.98 25.99
CA GLU A 364 -4.47 7.85 26.18
C GLU A 364 -5.40 7.86 24.96
N CYS A 365 -5.00 7.24 23.83
CA CYS A 365 -5.68 7.33 22.56
C CYS A 365 -6.27 5.98 22.11
N HIS A 366 -7.48 5.99 21.55
CA HIS A 366 -8.09 4.82 20.91
C HIS A 366 -7.52 4.58 19.51
N PHE A 367 -6.83 5.53 18.91
CA PHE A 367 -6.15 5.44 17.62
C PHE A 367 -4.64 5.25 17.80
N LYS A 368 -3.99 4.71 16.77
CA LYS A 368 -2.53 4.59 16.76
C LYS A 368 -1.88 5.93 16.47
N LEU A 369 -0.83 6.24 17.24
CA LEU A 369 0.07 7.35 16.97
C LEU A 369 1.33 6.81 16.29
N PHE A 370 1.73 7.42 15.19
CA PHE A 370 2.87 6.97 14.41
C PHE A 370 3.73 8.16 13.97
N ALA A 371 5.06 8.00 14.04
CA ALA A 371 6.01 8.97 13.54
C ALA A 371 6.85 8.39 12.41
N ASP A 372 6.69 8.93 11.20
CA ASP A 372 7.58 8.70 10.07
C ASP A 372 8.56 9.88 9.95
N VAL A 373 9.50 9.92 10.88
CA VAL A 373 10.40 11.06 11.09
C VAL A 373 11.89 10.67 10.97
N ASN A 374 12.20 9.78 10.04
CA ASN A 374 13.58 9.42 9.76
C ASN A 374 14.28 10.56 9.01
N VAL A 375 14.93 11.46 9.73
CA VAL A 375 15.89 12.39 9.13
C VAL A 375 17.20 11.65 8.93
N THR A 376 17.43 11.23 7.71
CA THR A 376 18.80 10.90 7.32
C THR A 376 19.50 12.23 7.03
N ASP A 377 20.50 12.63 7.83
CA ASP A 377 21.42 13.73 7.54
C ASP A 377 22.27 13.48 6.27
N LYS A 378 22.02 12.38 5.60
CA LYS A 378 22.67 12.05 4.34
C LYS A 378 22.06 12.93 3.28
N SER A 379 22.91 13.86 2.75
CA SER A 379 22.70 14.45 1.44
C SER A 379 22.01 13.47 0.52
N PHE A 380 20.99 13.92 -0.19
CA PHE A 380 20.20 13.15 -1.13
C PHE A 380 21.13 12.37 -2.09
N SER A 381 21.60 11.23 -1.66
CA SER A 381 21.92 10.16 -2.56
C SER A 381 20.57 9.56 -2.91
N LEU A 382 20.17 9.62 -4.18
CA LEU A 382 19.10 8.77 -4.68
C LEU A 382 19.20 7.44 -3.92
N PRO A 383 18.10 6.89 -3.34
CA PRO A 383 18.15 5.58 -2.73
C PRO A 383 18.51 4.60 -3.83
N THR A 384 19.80 4.58 -4.16
CA THR A 384 20.33 3.82 -5.27
C THR A 384 20.22 2.36 -4.98
N GLU A 385 20.09 1.98 -3.69
CA GLU A 385 20.16 0.57 -3.34
C GLU A 385 19.58 0.34 -1.96
N VAL A 386 18.33 -0.04 -1.87
CA VAL A 386 17.85 -0.74 -0.69
C VAL A 386 18.36 -2.17 -0.80
N LYS A 387 19.41 -2.49 -0.03
CA LYS A 387 19.80 -3.89 0.16
C LYS A 387 18.66 -4.57 0.90
N SER A 388 17.91 -5.39 0.18
CA SER A 388 16.91 -6.24 0.81
C SER A 388 17.64 -7.27 1.68
N GLU A 389 17.24 -7.42 2.94
CA GLU A 389 17.70 -8.51 3.79
C GLU A 389 17.41 -9.88 3.17
N LEU A 390 16.33 -9.96 2.37
CA LEU A 390 15.92 -11.15 1.64
C LEU A 390 16.83 -11.46 0.44
N PHE A 391 17.52 -10.44 -0.09
CA PHE A 391 18.43 -10.58 -1.22
C PHE A 391 19.70 -9.77 -1.00
N PRO A 392 20.58 -10.16 -0.05
CA PRO A 392 21.74 -9.36 0.37
C PRO A 392 22.74 -9.06 -0.77
N LYS A 393 22.66 -9.78 -1.89
CA LYS A 393 23.48 -9.56 -3.09
C LYS A 393 22.76 -8.75 -4.18
N ARG A 394 21.53 -8.30 -3.95
CA ARG A 394 20.71 -7.58 -4.95
C ARG A 394 20.33 -6.22 -4.44
N ASN A 395 20.61 -5.24 -5.26
CA ASN A 395 20.18 -3.88 -5.02
C ASN A 395 18.77 -3.72 -5.62
N MET A 396 17.75 -3.60 -4.78
CA MET A 396 16.39 -3.31 -5.26
C MET A 396 16.29 -1.82 -5.58
N CYS A 397 16.23 -1.48 -6.86
CA CYS A 397 15.87 -0.14 -7.27
C CYS A 397 14.36 0.06 -7.09
N THR A 398 13.97 0.75 -6.02
CA THR A 398 12.57 1.16 -5.79
C THR A 398 12.19 2.41 -6.60
N GLY A 399 13.14 2.98 -7.36
CA GLY A 399 13.05 4.33 -7.89
C GLY A 399 12.27 4.52 -9.18
N ILE A 400 11.78 3.48 -9.87
CA ILE A 400 11.07 3.66 -11.14
C ILE A 400 9.86 2.72 -11.21
N THR A 401 8.97 2.84 -10.27
CA THR A 401 7.61 2.31 -10.40
C THR A 401 6.61 3.44 -10.75
N ASN A 402 7.08 4.67 -10.80
CA ASN A 402 6.27 5.83 -11.12
C ASN A 402 6.31 6.07 -12.63
N LEU A 403 5.24 5.78 -13.34
CA LEU A 403 5.01 6.33 -14.67
C LEU A 403 4.68 7.81 -14.48
N VAL A 404 5.70 8.65 -14.61
CA VAL A 404 5.49 10.07 -14.84
C VAL A 404 4.79 10.16 -16.19
N GLY A 405 3.59 10.73 -16.22
CA GLY A 405 2.93 11.01 -17.47
C GLY A 405 3.88 11.88 -18.33
N THR A 406 4.42 11.29 -19.39
CA THR A 406 5.23 12.03 -20.33
C THR A 406 4.35 13.07 -20.98
N GLN A 407 4.69 14.33 -20.76
CA GLN A 407 4.18 15.43 -21.52
C GLN A 407 4.58 15.22 -23.00
N SER A 408 3.64 15.10 -23.86
CA SER A 408 3.79 15.39 -25.30
C SER A 408 2.98 16.60 -25.63
#